data_5195937ceaabebec2b7d34d2118d9b3c
#
_entry.id   5195937ceaabebec2b7d34d2118d9b3c
#
_cell.length_a   1.000
_cell.length_b   1.000
_cell.length_c   1.000
_cell.angle_alpha   90.00
_cell.angle_beta   90.00
_cell.angle_gamma   90.00
#
_symmetry.space_group_name_H-M   'P 1'
#
loop_
_entity.id
_entity.type
_entity.pdbx_description
1 polymer ?
#
loop_
_entity_poly.entity_id
_entity_poly.type
_entity_poly.pdbx_seq_one_letter_code
_entity_poly.pdbx_strand_id
1 'polypeptide(L)'
;MKDNEELRKLIESNPALPLVFIVPTENIDYDYTSCVFQYSSCYVSEVYFDDEHYTDDVEDMIDDYRDRLADEKGYKGLSNDEYDKAVEKYVDENIEHYKALVVSVY
;
A
#
# COMPACT_ATOMS: atom_id res chain seq x y z
N MET A 1 15.80 4.78 -21.21
CA MET A 1 14.77 3.82 -20.82
C MET A 1 15.36 2.81 -19.86
N LYS A 2 14.70 2.61 -18.74
CA LYS A 2 15.19 1.67 -17.74
C LYS A 2 15.01 0.24 -18.24
N ASP A 3 16.04 -0.58 -18.03
CA ASP A 3 16.01 -1.96 -18.46
C ASP A 3 15.00 -2.76 -17.62
N ASN A 4 14.26 -3.67 -18.27
CA ASN A 4 13.31 -4.56 -17.62
C ASN A 4 13.99 -5.74 -16.90
N GLU A 5 15.27 -5.84 -16.96
CA GLU A 5 16.02 -6.96 -16.41
C GLU A 5 15.82 -7.10 -14.89
N GLU A 6 15.84 -5.99 -14.18
CA GLU A 6 15.63 -5.98 -12.74
C GLU A 6 14.27 -6.54 -12.36
N LEU A 7 13.22 -6.12 -13.07
CA LEU A 7 11.86 -6.64 -12.86
C LEU A 7 11.78 -8.12 -13.15
N ARG A 8 12.37 -8.57 -14.25
CA ARG A 8 12.40 -10.00 -14.60
C ARG A 8 13.07 -10.85 -13.53
N LYS A 9 14.20 -10.37 -12.99
CA LYS A 9 14.91 -11.08 -11.93
C LYS A 9 14.07 -11.21 -10.67
N LEU A 10 13.34 -10.17 -10.29
CA LEU A 10 12.46 -10.21 -9.13
C LEU A 10 11.30 -11.18 -9.34
N ILE A 11 10.69 -11.19 -10.51
CA ILE A 11 9.62 -12.14 -10.84
C ILE A 11 10.13 -13.58 -10.76
N GLU A 12 11.28 -13.87 -11.34
CA GLU A 12 11.88 -15.20 -11.32
C GLU A 12 12.23 -15.67 -9.90
N SER A 13 12.69 -14.74 -9.07
CA SER A 13 13.07 -15.04 -7.68
C SER A 13 11.88 -15.19 -6.74
N ASN A 14 10.71 -14.65 -7.13
CA ASN A 14 9.51 -14.64 -6.30
C ASN A 14 8.27 -15.07 -7.10
N PRO A 15 8.28 -16.29 -7.67
CA PRO A 15 7.22 -16.69 -8.61
C PRO A 15 5.84 -16.86 -7.96
N ALA A 16 5.79 -17.01 -6.63
CA ALA A 16 4.53 -17.16 -5.91
C ALA A 16 3.93 -15.84 -5.42
N LEU A 17 4.66 -14.74 -5.51
CA LEU A 17 4.16 -13.44 -5.04
C LEU A 17 3.25 -12.80 -6.09
N PRO A 18 2.13 -12.18 -5.66
CA PRO A 18 1.32 -11.39 -6.56
C PRO A 18 2.07 -10.16 -7.04
N LEU A 19 1.75 -9.71 -8.24
CA LEU A 19 2.33 -8.53 -8.86
C LEU A 19 1.36 -7.37 -8.66
N VAL A 20 1.85 -6.29 -8.07
CA VAL A 20 1.04 -5.10 -7.75
C VAL A 20 1.67 -3.87 -8.38
N PHE A 21 0.86 -3.10 -9.09
CA PHE A 21 1.28 -1.84 -9.69
C PHE A 21 0.74 -0.68 -8.87
N ILE A 22 1.63 0.22 -8.47
CA ILE A 22 1.25 1.45 -7.78
C ILE A 22 1.46 2.61 -8.74
N VAL A 23 0.37 3.29 -9.07
CA VAL A 23 0.36 4.39 -10.01
C VAL A 23 -0.15 5.64 -9.31
N PRO A 24 0.64 6.74 -9.25
CA PRO A 24 0.15 7.98 -8.70
C PRO A 24 -1.07 8.49 -9.47
N THR A 25 -2.12 8.88 -8.77
CA THR A 25 -3.37 9.32 -9.40
C THR A 25 -3.20 10.56 -10.27
N GLU A 26 -2.26 11.40 -9.95
CA GLU A 26 -1.93 12.60 -10.71
C GLU A 26 -1.36 12.30 -12.10
N ASN A 27 -0.86 11.08 -12.32
CA ASN A 27 -0.30 10.65 -13.60
C ASN A 27 -1.34 9.95 -14.49
N ILE A 28 -2.58 9.85 -14.02
CA ILE A 28 -3.67 9.22 -14.78
C ILE A 28 -4.47 10.32 -15.46
N ASP A 29 -4.56 10.22 -16.78
CA ASP A 29 -5.39 11.12 -17.58
C ASP A 29 -6.70 10.40 -17.94
N TYR A 30 -7.79 10.84 -17.34
CA TYR A 30 -9.11 10.22 -17.52
C TYR A 30 -9.76 10.55 -18.86
N ASP A 31 -9.19 11.47 -19.62
CA ASP A 31 -9.70 11.82 -20.96
C ASP A 31 -9.26 10.82 -22.04
N TYR A 32 -8.32 9.94 -21.72
CA TYR A 32 -7.83 8.94 -22.65
C TYR A 32 -8.31 7.55 -22.29
N THR A 33 -8.48 6.72 -23.30
CA THR A 33 -8.91 5.32 -23.10
C THR A 33 -7.78 4.41 -22.63
N SER A 34 -6.53 4.85 -22.80
CA SER A 34 -5.36 4.10 -22.33
C SER A 34 -4.21 5.04 -22.04
N CYS A 35 -3.35 4.62 -21.13
CA CYS A 35 -2.15 5.34 -20.77
C CYS A 35 -0.94 4.43 -20.89
N VAL A 36 0.22 5.03 -21.22
CA VAL A 36 1.49 4.31 -21.26
C VAL A 36 2.35 4.82 -20.12
N PHE A 37 2.83 3.89 -19.29
CA PHE A 37 3.67 4.22 -18.15
C PHE A 37 5.02 3.52 -18.27
N GLN A 38 6.05 4.17 -17.74
CA GLN A 38 7.34 3.53 -17.50
C GLN A 38 7.45 3.25 -16.02
N TYR A 39 7.91 2.06 -15.64
CA TYR A 39 8.12 1.81 -14.22
C TYR A 39 9.37 2.56 -13.74
N SER A 40 9.34 3.04 -12.50
CA SER A 40 10.47 3.71 -11.88
C SER A 40 11.27 2.80 -10.97
N SER A 41 10.60 1.87 -10.31
CA SER A 41 11.24 0.93 -9.39
C SER A 41 10.37 -0.30 -9.19
N CYS A 42 11.01 -1.39 -8.76
CA CYS A 42 10.32 -2.60 -8.36
C CYS A 42 11.01 -3.16 -7.11
N TYR A 43 10.21 -3.72 -6.21
CA TYR A 43 10.69 -4.24 -4.93
C TYR A 43 9.66 -5.19 -4.31
N VAL A 44 10.08 -5.94 -3.31
CA VAL A 44 9.17 -6.81 -2.53
C VAL A 44 8.79 -6.08 -1.25
N SER A 45 7.49 -6.02 -0.95
CA SER A 45 6.98 -5.35 0.24
C SER A 45 5.64 -5.92 0.66
N GLU A 46 5.27 -5.73 1.94
CA GLU A 46 3.89 -5.89 2.36
C GLU A 46 3.05 -4.79 1.75
N VAL A 47 1.87 -5.15 1.27
CA VAL A 47 0.88 -4.19 0.78
C VAL A 47 -0.39 -4.32 1.60
N TYR A 48 -1.03 -3.20 1.87
CA TYR A 48 -2.23 -3.10 2.70
C TYR A 48 -3.38 -2.58 1.86
N PHE A 49 -4.52 -3.20 1.99
CA PHE A 49 -5.70 -2.85 1.22
C PHE A 49 -6.95 -2.83 2.11
N ASP A 50 -7.65 -1.71 2.10
CA ASP A 50 -9.04 -1.64 2.51
C ASP A 50 -9.87 -1.33 1.25
N ASP A 51 -11.18 -1.20 1.36
CA ASP A 51 -12.01 -1.00 0.17
C ASP A 51 -11.79 0.34 -0.53
N GLU A 52 -11.07 1.27 0.10
CA GLU A 52 -10.87 2.63 -0.40
C GLU A 52 -9.41 3.00 -0.63
N HIS A 53 -8.50 2.29 0.05
CA HIS A 53 -7.11 2.69 0.13
C HIS A 53 -6.19 1.49 -0.08
N TYR A 54 -5.19 1.67 -0.93
CA TYR A 54 -4.19 0.65 -1.22
C TYR A 54 -2.80 1.28 -1.09
N THR A 55 -1.95 0.71 -0.23
CA THR A 55 -0.62 1.27 0.02
C THR A 55 0.39 0.18 0.37
N ASP A 56 1.65 0.43 0.06
CA ASP A 56 2.77 -0.38 0.53
C ASP A 56 3.42 0.24 1.78
N ASP A 57 2.90 1.35 2.26
CA ASP A 57 3.39 2.03 3.47
C ASP A 57 2.39 1.83 4.61
N VAL A 58 2.76 0.96 5.57
CA VAL A 58 1.90 0.68 6.72
C VAL A 58 1.63 1.94 7.56
N GLU A 59 2.58 2.85 7.64
CA GLU A 59 2.38 4.11 8.38
C GLU A 59 1.27 4.96 7.78
N ASP A 60 1.16 4.96 6.46
CA ASP A 60 0.11 5.66 5.75
C ASP A 60 -1.27 5.10 6.10
N MET A 61 -1.39 3.77 6.17
CA MET A 61 -2.61 3.11 6.58
C MET A 61 -2.93 3.37 8.06
N ILE A 62 -1.92 3.34 8.92
CA ILE A 62 -2.08 3.64 10.35
C ILE A 62 -2.56 5.08 10.55
N ASP A 63 -1.98 6.04 9.84
CA ASP A 63 -2.40 7.44 9.92
C ASP A 63 -3.85 7.64 9.50
N ASP A 64 -4.28 6.98 8.44
CA ASP A 64 -5.66 7.04 7.97
C ASP A 64 -6.64 6.51 9.04
N TYR A 65 -6.32 5.37 9.64
CA TYR A 65 -7.17 4.78 10.68
C TYR A 65 -7.08 5.48 12.01
N ARG A 66 -5.98 6.17 12.29
CA ARG A 66 -5.88 7.01 13.49
C ARG A 66 -6.99 8.07 13.49
N ASP A 67 -7.26 8.67 12.36
CA ASP A 67 -8.34 9.65 12.23
C ASP A 67 -9.72 8.99 12.26
N ARG A 68 -9.88 7.86 11.58
CA ARG A 68 -11.16 7.15 11.49
C ARG A 68 -11.63 6.59 12.83
N LEU A 69 -10.71 6.10 13.66
CA LEU A 69 -11.06 5.47 14.93
C LEU A 69 -11.19 6.45 16.09
N ALA A 70 -10.86 7.72 15.90
CA ALA A 70 -10.84 8.72 16.96
C ALA A 70 -12.18 8.85 17.68
N ASP A 71 -13.31 8.71 16.97
CA ASP A 71 -14.64 8.86 17.52
C ASP A 71 -15.32 7.53 17.89
N GLU A 72 -14.62 6.41 17.69
CA GLU A 72 -15.16 5.09 17.98
C GLU A 72 -15.14 4.77 19.47
N LYS A 73 -16.19 4.07 19.95
CA LYS A 73 -16.21 3.55 21.32
C LYS A 73 -15.07 2.56 21.52
N GLY A 74 -14.42 2.65 22.65
CA GLY A 74 -13.26 1.79 22.96
C GLY A 74 -11.94 2.45 22.67
N TYR A 75 -11.92 3.53 21.89
CA TYR A 75 -10.71 4.29 21.60
C TYR A 75 -10.69 5.63 22.32
N LYS A 76 -11.83 6.07 22.83
CA LYS A 76 -11.93 7.31 23.61
C LYS A 76 -11.35 7.10 25.01
N GLY A 77 -10.66 8.09 25.52
CA GLY A 77 -10.08 8.06 26.86
C GLY A 77 -8.73 7.38 26.98
N LEU A 78 -8.18 6.87 25.89
CA LEU A 78 -6.85 6.28 25.86
C LEU A 78 -5.77 7.38 25.85
N SER A 79 -4.62 7.10 26.46
CA SER A 79 -3.44 7.94 26.29
C SER A 79 -2.96 7.88 24.83
N ASN A 80 -2.10 8.81 24.42
CA ASN A 80 -1.57 8.83 23.07
C ASN A 80 -0.86 7.51 22.72
N ASP A 81 -0.05 6.98 23.63
CA ASP A 81 0.67 5.73 23.43
C ASP A 81 -0.29 4.54 23.31
N GLU A 82 -1.30 4.47 24.16
CA GLU A 82 -2.31 3.42 24.14
C GLU A 82 -3.14 3.49 22.85
N TYR A 83 -3.48 4.69 22.43
CA TYR A 83 -4.23 4.91 21.19
C TYR A 83 -3.43 4.47 19.97
N ASP A 84 -2.17 4.85 19.89
CA ASP A 84 -1.29 4.47 18.79
C ASP A 84 -1.15 2.96 18.68
N LYS A 85 -0.96 2.27 19.80
CA LYS A 85 -0.87 0.80 19.82
C LYS A 85 -2.18 0.15 19.42
N ALA A 86 -3.30 0.71 19.85
CA ALA A 86 -4.62 0.20 19.48
C ALA A 86 -4.89 0.33 17.99
N VAL A 87 -4.50 1.45 17.38
CA VAL A 87 -4.63 1.66 15.93
C VAL A 87 -3.74 0.69 15.15
N GLU A 88 -2.49 0.53 15.54
CA GLU A 88 -1.58 -0.42 14.92
C GLU A 88 -2.13 -1.85 14.96
N LYS A 89 -2.66 -2.26 16.10
CA LYS A 89 -3.28 -3.56 16.27
C LYS A 89 -4.51 -3.72 15.38
N TYR A 90 -5.35 -2.69 15.29
CA TYR A 90 -6.53 -2.71 14.44
C TYR A 90 -6.15 -2.92 12.98
N VAL A 91 -5.16 -2.18 12.49
CA VAL A 91 -4.68 -2.31 11.12
C VAL A 91 -4.14 -3.71 10.86
N ASP A 92 -3.33 -4.23 11.76
CA ASP A 92 -2.74 -5.56 11.62
C ASP A 92 -3.80 -6.67 11.59
N GLU A 93 -4.83 -6.57 12.42
CA GLU A 93 -5.85 -7.61 12.56
C GLU A 93 -7.01 -7.51 11.56
N ASN A 94 -7.36 -6.30 11.12
CA ASN A 94 -8.58 -6.06 10.35
C ASN A 94 -8.37 -5.60 8.91
N ILE A 95 -7.18 -5.15 8.57
CA ILE A 95 -6.88 -4.69 7.22
C ILE A 95 -6.17 -5.81 6.47
N GLU A 96 -6.67 -6.14 5.30
CA GLU A 96 -6.04 -7.15 4.45
C GLU A 96 -4.64 -6.71 4.06
N HIS A 97 -3.67 -7.57 4.28
CA HIS A 97 -2.30 -7.32 3.85
C HIS A 97 -1.62 -8.61 3.43
N TYR A 98 -0.70 -8.49 2.51
CA TYR A 98 0.05 -9.63 2.01
C TYR A 98 1.36 -9.14 1.39
N LYS A 99 2.32 -10.05 1.30
CA LYS A 99 3.59 -9.79 0.65
C LYS A 99 3.40 -9.82 -0.87
N ALA A 100 3.93 -8.83 -1.56
CA ALA A 100 3.79 -8.70 -3.01
C ALA A 100 5.06 -8.17 -3.65
N LEU A 101 5.18 -8.39 -4.95
CA LEU A 101 6.16 -7.72 -5.78
C LEU A 101 5.53 -6.44 -6.28
N VAL A 102 6.05 -5.30 -5.86
CA VAL A 102 5.49 -3.98 -6.15
C VAL A 102 6.25 -3.33 -7.29
N VAL A 103 5.51 -2.84 -8.28
CA VAL A 103 6.05 -2.04 -9.38
C VAL A 103 5.50 -0.62 -9.23
N SER A 104 6.41 0.32 -8.98
CA SER A 104 6.04 1.73 -8.89
C SER A 104 6.12 2.34 -10.28
N VAL A 105 5.06 3.02 -10.70
CA VAL A 105 4.88 3.54 -12.04
C VAL A 105 4.71 5.06 -11.98
N TYR A 106 5.34 5.76 -12.90
CA TYR A 106 5.13 7.19 -13.07
C TYR A 106 4.07 7.47 -14.11
#